data_cbfbbc4b3a9656ce3b3ec81872bfcc4d
#
_entry.id   cbfbbc4b3a9656ce3b3ec81872bfcc4d
#
_cell.length_a   1.000
_cell.length_b   1.000
_cell.length_c   1.000
_cell.angle_alpha   90.00
_cell.angle_beta   90.00
_cell.angle_gamma   90.00
#
_symmetry.space_group_name_H-M   'P 1'
#
loop_
_entity.id
_entity.type
_entity.pdbx_description
1 polymer ?
#
loop_
_entity_poly.entity_id
_entity_poly.type
_entity_poly.pdbx_seq_one_letter_code
_entity_poly.pdbx_strand_id
1 'polypeptide(L)'
;MTQSIFQAQPFELPFDPRTTALVMIDMQRDFVEAGGFGEALGNDVSRVRTAIAPCTEVLAAARQKGIMVIHTREGHRADLSDCPPAKLTRGGKTFIGEPGPMGRILVRGEAGHDIIPELYPVAGEPVIDKPGKGAFYQTDLHLILQNHGIKTLIVCGVTTEVCVTTTVREANDRGYECIIPEDCVGSYFPEFQKYALEMIKAQGAIFGWVTDSKA
;
A
#
# COMPACT_ATOMS: atom_id res chain seq x y z
N MET A 1 26.85 13.15 -10.31
CA MET A 1 25.72 12.20 -10.43
C MET A 1 24.50 13.03 -10.70
N THR A 2 23.79 12.78 -11.79
CA THR A 2 22.53 13.50 -12.11
C THR A 2 21.49 13.03 -11.08
N GLN A 3 21.03 13.95 -10.27
CA GLN A 3 19.93 13.72 -9.31
C GLN A 3 18.64 13.59 -10.11
N SER A 4 17.87 12.56 -9.87
CA SER A 4 16.52 12.44 -10.44
C SER A 4 15.56 13.34 -9.67
N ILE A 5 14.53 13.85 -10.35
CA ILE A 5 13.57 14.80 -9.75
C ILE A 5 12.16 14.31 -10.08
N PHE A 6 11.32 14.15 -9.06
CA PHE A 6 9.88 14.00 -9.25
C PHE A 6 9.22 15.36 -9.42
N GLN A 7 8.43 15.52 -10.48
CA GLN A 7 7.51 16.63 -10.65
C GLN A 7 6.31 16.39 -9.73
N ALA A 8 6.33 17.01 -8.56
CA ALA A 8 5.40 16.70 -7.48
C ALA A 8 4.82 17.95 -6.83
N GLN A 9 3.75 17.77 -6.09
CA GLN A 9 3.13 18.80 -5.26
C GLN A 9 3.46 18.54 -3.78
N PRO A 10 3.71 19.60 -3.00
CA PRO A 10 3.58 21.04 -3.33
C PRO A 10 4.79 21.64 -4.06
N PHE A 11 5.88 20.90 -4.21
CA PHE A 11 7.09 21.31 -4.94
C PHE A 11 7.87 20.07 -5.39
N GLU A 12 8.83 20.24 -6.27
CA GLU A 12 9.68 19.16 -6.79
C GLU A 12 10.42 18.42 -5.68
N LEU A 13 10.51 17.09 -5.80
CA LEU A 13 11.25 16.24 -4.88
C LEU A 13 12.47 15.63 -5.57
N PRO A 14 13.71 16.06 -5.24
CA PRO A 14 14.91 15.37 -5.66
C PRO A 14 15.03 14.01 -4.96
N PHE A 15 15.40 12.97 -5.71
CA PHE A 15 15.58 11.63 -5.13
C PHE A 15 16.78 10.88 -5.73
N ASP A 16 17.28 9.89 -5.00
CA ASP A 16 18.30 8.97 -5.48
C ASP A 16 17.66 7.57 -5.61
N PRO A 17 17.58 6.99 -6.82
CA PRO A 17 17.02 5.66 -7.02
C PRO A 17 17.65 4.56 -6.16
N ARG A 18 18.94 4.73 -5.76
CA ARG A 18 19.66 3.75 -4.93
C ARG A 18 19.21 3.74 -3.47
N THR A 19 18.61 4.83 -3.01
CA THR A 19 18.08 4.98 -1.65
C THR A 19 16.55 5.14 -1.64
N THR A 20 15.91 4.74 -2.73
CA THR A 20 14.45 4.77 -2.90
C THR A 20 13.91 3.36 -2.98
N ALA A 21 12.75 3.12 -2.37
CA ALA A 21 12.01 1.88 -2.52
C ALA A 21 10.58 2.15 -3.00
N LEU A 22 10.06 1.30 -3.87
CA LEU A 22 8.64 1.22 -4.20
C LEU A 22 7.97 0.28 -3.19
N VAL A 23 6.96 0.77 -2.49
CA VAL A 23 6.14 -0.01 -1.56
C VAL A 23 4.73 -0.15 -2.14
N MET A 24 4.40 -1.35 -2.57
CA MET A 24 3.10 -1.71 -3.14
C MET A 24 2.19 -2.22 -2.02
N ILE A 25 1.23 -1.38 -1.59
CA ILE A 25 0.37 -1.61 -0.44
C ILE A 25 -0.86 -2.43 -0.83
N ASP A 26 -0.98 -3.63 -0.27
CA ASP A 26 -2.18 -4.46 -0.20
C ASP A 26 -2.94 -4.64 -1.52
N MET A 27 -2.23 -4.80 -2.63
CA MET A 27 -2.84 -5.11 -3.92
C MET A 27 -3.27 -6.57 -3.98
N GLN A 28 -4.09 -6.94 -2.98
CA GLN A 28 -4.61 -8.30 -2.75
C GLN A 28 -5.99 -8.48 -3.40
N ARG A 29 -6.30 -9.73 -3.74
CA ARG A 29 -7.60 -10.09 -4.29
C ARG A 29 -8.75 -9.73 -3.34
N ASP A 30 -8.54 -9.88 -2.03
CA ASP A 30 -9.52 -9.49 -0.99
C ASP A 30 -9.93 -8.01 -1.05
N PHE A 31 -9.06 -7.13 -1.51
CA PHE A 31 -9.38 -5.70 -1.60
C PHE A 31 -9.86 -5.26 -2.98
N VAL A 32 -9.34 -5.88 -4.05
CA VAL A 32 -9.55 -5.36 -5.41
C VAL A 32 -10.40 -6.25 -6.31
N GLU A 33 -10.80 -7.45 -5.85
CA GLU A 33 -11.66 -8.35 -6.60
C GLU A 33 -13.00 -8.57 -5.92
N ALA A 34 -14.02 -8.92 -6.73
CA ALA A 34 -15.32 -9.36 -6.20
C ALA A 34 -15.16 -10.65 -5.38
N GLY A 35 -15.96 -10.78 -4.35
CA GLY A 35 -15.91 -11.92 -3.42
C GLY A 35 -14.94 -11.76 -2.26
N GLY A 36 -14.16 -10.68 -2.21
CA GLY A 36 -13.22 -10.40 -1.14
C GLY A 36 -13.76 -9.49 -0.04
N PHE A 37 -12.86 -9.08 0.84
CA PHE A 37 -13.17 -8.22 1.99
C PHE A 37 -13.78 -6.87 1.58
N GLY A 38 -13.29 -6.25 0.50
CA GLY A 38 -13.81 -4.97 0.01
C GLY A 38 -15.30 -5.04 -0.30
N GLU A 39 -15.71 -6.05 -1.07
CA GLU A 39 -17.13 -6.26 -1.42
C GLU A 39 -17.95 -6.71 -0.21
N ALA A 40 -17.42 -7.56 0.68
CA ALA A 40 -18.10 -7.99 1.91
C ALA A 40 -18.49 -6.82 2.82
N LEU A 41 -17.72 -5.72 2.78
CA LEU A 41 -18.05 -4.46 3.46
C LEU A 41 -19.12 -3.64 2.73
N GLY A 42 -19.56 -4.06 1.55
CA GLY A 42 -20.54 -3.34 0.72
C GLY A 42 -19.92 -2.29 -0.20
N ASN A 43 -18.61 -2.33 -0.43
CA ASN A 43 -17.93 -1.37 -1.28
C ASN A 43 -17.94 -1.78 -2.76
N ASP A 44 -17.84 -0.78 -3.63
CA ASP A 44 -17.66 -0.95 -5.07
C ASP A 44 -16.15 -1.13 -5.38
N VAL A 45 -15.72 -2.38 -5.55
CA VAL A 45 -14.32 -2.73 -5.82
C VAL A 45 -13.82 -2.21 -7.18
N SER A 46 -14.71 -1.87 -8.13
CA SER A 46 -14.30 -1.33 -9.42
C SER A 46 -13.52 -0.03 -9.28
N ARG A 47 -13.77 0.74 -8.24
CA ARG A 47 -13.12 2.03 -7.97
C ARG A 47 -11.64 1.88 -7.66
N VAL A 48 -11.27 0.92 -6.82
CA VAL A 48 -9.86 0.68 -6.46
C VAL A 48 -9.08 -0.01 -7.58
N ARG A 49 -9.78 -0.71 -8.47
CA ARG A 49 -9.17 -1.35 -9.63
C ARG A 49 -8.61 -0.36 -10.66
N THR A 50 -9.04 0.89 -10.65
CA THR A 50 -8.50 1.94 -11.52
C THR A 50 -7.00 2.17 -11.29
N ALA A 51 -6.50 1.89 -10.10
CA ALA A 51 -5.08 2.01 -9.77
C ALA A 51 -4.21 0.87 -10.35
N ILE A 52 -4.78 -0.26 -10.81
CA ILE A 52 -4.00 -1.43 -11.23
C ILE A 52 -3.10 -1.11 -12.43
N ALA A 53 -3.65 -0.50 -13.47
CA ALA A 53 -2.88 -0.21 -14.68
C ALA A 53 -1.69 0.74 -14.42
N PRO A 54 -1.87 1.93 -13.79
CA PRO A 54 -0.73 2.77 -13.47
C PRO A 54 0.24 2.13 -12.47
N CYS A 55 -0.23 1.36 -11.50
CA CYS A 55 0.65 0.57 -10.63
C CYS A 55 1.53 -0.42 -11.42
N THR A 56 0.98 -1.05 -12.45
CA THR A 56 1.75 -1.98 -13.32
C THR A 56 2.87 -1.24 -14.05
N GLU A 57 2.60 -0.04 -14.55
CA GLU A 57 3.60 0.79 -15.23
C GLU A 57 4.72 1.23 -14.27
N VAL A 58 4.36 1.73 -13.08
CA VAL A 58 5.32 2.13 -12.05
C VAL A 58 6.15 0.94 -11.56
N LEU A 59 5.53 -0.21 -11.34
CA LEU A 59 6.23 -1.44 -10.94
C LEU A 59 7.26 -1.87 -11.99
N ALA A 60 6.87 -1.87 -13.25
CA ALA A 60 7.77 -2.20 -14.36
C ALA A 60 8.94 -1.20 -14.44
N ALA A 61 8.68 0.09 -14.30
CA ALA A 61 9.72 1.14 -14.31
C ALA A 61 10.68 0.99 -13.11
N ALA A 62 10.18 0.70 -11.91
CA ALA A 62 10.99 0.47 -10.72
C ALA A 62 11.93 -0.73 -10.91
N ARG A 63 11.40 -1.85 -11.41
CA ARG A 63 12.19 -3.04 -11.73
C ARG A 63 13.27 -2.77 -12.78
N GLN A 64 12.93 -2.04 -13.84
CA GLN A 64 13.88 -1.67 -14.88
C GLN A 64 15.00 -0.75 -14.38
N LYS A 65 14.68 0.14 -13.45
CA LYS A 65 15.65 1.08 -12.85
C LYS A 65 16.42 0.48 -11.66
N GLY A 66 16.14 -0.75 -11.27
CA GLY A 66 16.76 -1.39 -10.10
C GLY A 66 16.38 -0.75 -8.77
N ILE A 67 15.25 -0.07 -8.71
CA ILE A 67 14.66 0.44 -7.45
C ILE A 67 14.16 -0.76 -6.68
N MET A 68 14.44 -0.80 -5.38
CA MET A 68 13.94 -1.84 -4.49
C MET A 68 12.41 -1.87 -4.49
N VAL A 69 11.82 -3.03 -4.69
CA VAL A 69 10.37 -3.23 -4.64
C VAL A 69 10.00 -4.06 -3.42
N ILE A 70 8.99 -3.61 -2.68
CA ILE A 70 8.43 -4.30 -1.51
C ILE A 70 6.92 -4.35 -1.67
N HIS A 71 6.33 -5.50 -1.38
CA HIS A 71 4.89 -5.70 -1.39
C HIS A 71 4.38 -5.92 0.03
N THR A 72 3.16 -5.44 0.33
CA THR A 72 2.50 -5.76 1.58
C THR A 72 1.19 -6.52 1.36
N ARG A 73 0.81 -7.31 2.35
CA ARG A 73 -0.49 -7.99 2.41
C ARG A 73 -1.05 -7.85 3.82
N GLU A 74 -2.23 -7.26 3.95
CA GLU A 74 -2.94 -7.30 5.23
C GLU A 74 -3.60 -8.67 5.41
N GLY A 75 -3.35 -9.30 6.55
CA GLY A 75 -3.96 -10.58 6.87
C GLY A 75 -3.52 -11.14 8.21
N HIS A 76 -4.32 -12.07 8.69
CA HIS A 76 -4.19 -12.67 9.99
C HIS A 76 -3.81 -14.14 9.92
N ARG A 77 -3.30 -14.68 11.02
CA ARG A 77 -3.03 -16.10 11.19
C ARG A 77 -4.33 -16.91 11.06
N ALA A 78 -4.22 -18.18 10.68
CA ALA A 78 -5.39 -19.04 10.51
C ALA A 78 -6.23 -19.21 11.78
N ASP A 79 -5.59 -19.12 12.96
CA ASP A 79 -6.23 -19.16 14.28
C ASP A 79 -6.74 -17.79 14.76
N LEU A 80 -6.51 -16.71 13.98
CA LEU A 80 -6.86 -15.33 14.31
C LEU A 80 -6.25 -14.79 15.61
N SER A 81 -5.24 -15.46 16.16
CA SER A 81 -4.61 -15.07 17.44
C SER A 81 -3.93 -13.71 17.41
N ASP A 82 -3.59 -13.20 16.22
CA ASP A 82 -3.01 -11.88 15.97
C ASP A 82 -4.05 -10.81 15.58
N CYS A 83 -5.35 -11.15 15.58
CA CYS A 83 -6.42 -10.21 15.27
C CYS A 83 -7.08 -9.69 16.56
N PRO A 84 -6.97 -8.39 16.86
CA PRO A 84 -7.59 -7.83 18.06
C PRO A 84 -9.11 -8.00 18.04
N PRO A 85 -9.75 -8.33 19.19
CA PRO A 85 -11.21 -8.49 19.27
C PRO A 85 -11.99 -7.29 18.72
N ALA A 86 -11.52 -6.07 18.96
CA ALA A 86 -12.12 -4.86 18.44
C ALA A 86 -12.07 -4.77 16.91
N LYS A 87 -11.10 -5.42 16.24
CA LYS A 87 -11.01 -5.50 14.79
C LYS A 87 -11.96 -6.58 14.25
N LEU A 88 -12.05 -7.72 14.93
CA LEU A 88 -12.95 -8.83 14.56
C LEU A 88 -14.43 -8.42 14.60
N THR A 89 -14.85 -7.70 15.63
CA THR A 89 -16.28 -7.41 15.89
C THR A 89 -16.70 -5.98 15.55
N ARG A 90 -15.90 -5.27 14.77
CA ARG A 90 -16.17 -3.88 14.42
C ARG A 90 -17.50 -3.72 13.68
N GLY A 91 -18.34 -2.79 14.15
CA GLY A 91 -19.66 -2.55 13.56
C GLY A 91 -20.68 -3.66 13.83
N GLY A 92 -20.42 -4.56 14.78
CA GLY A 92 -21.33 -5.67 15.12
C GLY A 92 -21.39 -6.78 14.08
N LYS A 93 -20.46 -6.76 13.09
CA LYS A 93 -20.33 -7.79 12.05
C LYS A 93 -18.90 -8.33 12.07
N THR A 94 -18.78 -9.62 11.86
CA THR A 94 -17.49 -10.30 11.68
C THR A 94 -17.32 -10.60 10.19
N PHE A 95 -16.25 -10.13 9.59
CA PHE A 95 -15.88 -10.48 8.22
C PHE A 95 -14.54 -11.20 8.16
N ILE A 96 -13.58 -10.75 8.98
CA ILE A 96 -12.24 -11.35 9.03
C ILE A 96 -12.34 -12.79 9.56
N GLY A 97 -11.80 -13.70 8.77
CA GLY A 97 -11.83 -15.13 9.10
C GLY A 97 -13.10 -15.86 8.67
N GLU A 98 -14.15 -15.14 8.22
CA GLU A 98 -15.37 -15.76 7.70
C GLU A 98 -15.12 -16.38 6.32
N PRO A 99 -15.81 -17.48 5.96
CA PRO A 99 -15.74 -18.07 4.65
C PRO A 99 -16.21 -17.11 3.56
N GLY A 100 -15.45 -17.02 2.47
CA GLY A 100 -15.80 -16.27 1.27
C GLY A 100 -15.49 -17.08 0.00
N PRO A 101 -15.83 -16.55 -1.19
CA PRO A 101 -15.56 -17.23 -2.46
C PRO A 101 -14.06 -17.52 -2.71
N MET A 102 -13.18 -16.74 -2.11
CA MET A 102 -11.72 -16.87 -2.26
C MET A 102 -11.03 -17.42 -0.98
N GLY A 103 -11.74 -18.21 -0.20
CA GLY A 103 -11.27 -18.73 1.08
C GLY A 103 -11.69 -17.85 2.25
N ARG A 104 -11.05 -18.00 3.41
CA ARG A 104 -11.35 -17.19 4.59
C ARG A 104 -10.81 -15.77 4.42
N ILE A 105 -11.68 -14.79 4.59
CA ILE A 105 -11.38 -13.37 4.34
C ILE A 105 -10.21 -12.90 5.23
N LEU A 106 -9.21 -12.26 4.62
CA LEU A 106 -7.99 -11.73 5.26
C LEU A 106 -7.26 -12.77 6.13
N VAL A 107 -7.25 -14.02 5.73
CA VAL A 107 -6.47 -15.09 6.38
C VAL A 107 -5.28 -15.47 5.50
N ARG A 108 -4.09 -15.49 6.09
CA ARG A 108 -2.83 -15.81 5.40
C ARG A 108 -2.89 -17.20 4.79
N GLY A 109 -2.48 -17.30 3.52
CA GLY A 109 -2.48 -18.54 2.75
C GLY A 109 -3.77 -18.81 1.97
N GLU A 110 -4.83 -18.05 2.21
CA GLU A 110 -6.06 -18.13 1.41
C GLU A 110 -5.90 -17.39 0.06
N ALA A 111 -6.68 -17.77 -0.93
CA ALA A 111 -6.59 -17.16 -2.26
C ALA A 111 -6.90 -15.65 -2.25
N GLY A 112 -7.84 -15.21 -1.43
CA GLY A 112 -8.18 -13.79 -1.26
C GLY A 112 -7.04 -12.96 -0.68
N HIS A 113 -6.24 -13.55 0.21
CA HIS A 113 -5.08 -12.91 0.81
C HIS A 113 -3.93 -12.68 -0.18
N ASP A 114 -3.88 -13.40 -1.29
CA ASP A 114 -2.77 -13.29 -2.22
C ASP A 114 -2.84 -12.03 -3.09
N ILE A 115 -1.69 -11.62 -3.62
CA ILE A 115 -1.56 -10.45 -4.51
C ILE A 115 -2.14 -10.80 -5.88
N ILE A 116 -2.78 -9.82 -6.51
CA ILE A 116 -3.34 -9.99 -7.86
C ILE A 116 -2.24 -10.33 -8.89
N PRO A 117 -2.57 -11.10 -9.93
CA PRO A 117 -1.58 -11.53 -10.92
C PRO A 117 -0.84 -10.39 -11.62
N GLU A 118 -1.52 -9.27 -11.88
CA GLU A 118 -0.96 -8.11 -12.59
C GLU A 118 0.21 -7.45 -11.85
N LEU A 119 0.23 -7.58 -10.52
CA LEU A 119 1.23 -6.94 -9.64
C LEU A 119 2.01 -7.96 -8.81
N TYR A 120 2.04 -9.22 -9.27
CA TYR A 120 2.65 -10.30 -8.50
C TYR A 120 4.16 -10.08 -8.27
N PRO A 121 4.65 -10.34 -7.04
CA PRO A 121 6.08 -10.22 -6.72
C PRO A 121 6.93 -11.16 -7.55
N VAL A 122 8.13 -10.73 -7.89
CA VAL A 122 9.15 -11.59 -8.48
C VAL A 122 10.20 -12.01 -7.45
N ALA A 123 11.01 -13.02 -7.77
CA ALA A 123 12.04 -13.48 -6.85
C ALA A 123 12.98 -12.35 -6.43
N GLY A 124 13.20 -12.20 -5.13
CA GLY A 124 14.03 -11.14 -4.54
C GLY A 124 13.24 -9.91 -4.06
N GLU A 125 11.95 -9.81 -4.36
CA GLU A 125 11.09 -8.75 -3.81
C GLU A 125 10.48 -9.20 -2.48
N PRO A 126 10.75 -8.50 -1.36
CA PRO A 126 10.13 -8.81 -0.08
C PRO A 126 8.61 -8.69 -0.11
N VAL A 127 7.93 -9.65 0.52
CA VAL A 127 6.48 -9.61 0.77
C VAL A 127 6.26 -9.56 2.28
N ILE A 128 5.62 -8.50 2.74
CA ILE A 128 5.40 -8.22 4.16
C ILE A 128 3.94 -8.54 4.52
N ASP A 129 3.73 -9.59 5.28
CA ASP A 129 2.42 -9.87 5.87
C ASP A 129 2.23 -9.04 7.14
N LYS A 130 1.22 -8.17 7.15
CA LYS A 130 0.94 -7.24 8.24
C LYS A 130 -0.41 -7.49 8.90
N PRO A 131 -0.50 -7.49 10.25
CA PRO A 131 -1.76 -7.66 10.97
C PRO A 131 -2.53 -6.34 11.13
N GLY A 132 -1.88 -5.22 10.84
CA GLY A 132 -2.41 -3.86 11.00
C GLY A 132 -2.62 -3.12 9.70
N LYS A 133 -3.12 -1.87 9.80
CA LYS A 133 -3.32 -1.00 8.63
C LYS A 133 -1.98 -0.49 8.11
N GLY A 134 -1.14 0.05 8.98
CA GLY A 134 0.20 0.53 8.64
C GLY A 134 1.17 -0.62 8.38
N ALA A 135 2.04 -0.43 7.40
CA ALA A 135 2.98 -1.45 6.98
C ALA A 135 4.15 -1.65 7.96
N PHE A 136 4.36 -0.73 8.88
CA PHE A 136 5.39 -0.83 9.91
C PHE A 136 4.92 -1.53 11.20
N TYR A 137 3.59 -1.60 11.42
CA TYR A 137 3.06 -2.16 12.64
C TYR A 137 3.27 -3.68 12.71
N GLN A 138 4.08 -4.12 13.69
CA GLN A 138 4.39 -5.54 13.93
C GLN A 138 4.95 -6.28 12.69
N THR A 139 5.82 -5.58 11.94
CA THR A 139 6.51 -6.12 10.76
C THR A 139 7.99 -5.82 10.81
N ASP A 140 8.75 -6.43 9.93
CA ASP A 140 10.17 -6.20 9.72
C ASP A 140 10.47 -5.13 8.64
N LEU A 141 9.46 -4.44 8.11
CA LEU A 141 9.62 -3.45 7.03
C LEU A 141 10.70 -2.41 7.36
N HIS A 142 10.65 -1.82 8.56
CA HIS A 142 11.63 -0.81 8.96
C HIS A 142 13.07 -1.34 8.96
N LEU A 143 13.27 -2.56 9.47
CA LEU A 143 14.58 -3.21 9.47
C LEU A 143 15.09 -3.45 8.06
N ILE A 144 14.23 -3.92 7.15
CA ILE A 144 14.57 -4.14 5.74
C ILE A 144 14.98 -2.82 5.08
N LEU A 145 14.20 -1.76 5.24
CA LEU A 145 14.50 -0.45 4.68
C LEU A 145 15.83 0.14 5.20
N GLN A 146 16.08 0.02 6.50
CA GLN A 146 17.34 0.49 7.12
C GLN A 146 18.54 -0.28 6.58
N ASN A 147 18.47 -1.60 6.50
CA ASN A 147 19.56 -2.44 6.02
C ASN A 147 19.95 -2.14 4.56
N HIS A 148 19.02 -1.62 3.77
CA HIS A 148 19.25 -1.21 2.38
C HIS A 148 19.53 0.30 2.23
N GLY A 149 19.61 1.04 3.33
CA GLY A 149 19.88 2.48 3.31
C GLY A 149 18.80 3.32 2.63
N ILE A 150 17.56 2.83 2.63
CA ILE A 150 16.42 3.52 1.99
C ILE A 150 16.09 4.80 2.77
N LYS A 151 15.77 5.86 2.03
CA LYS A 151 15.41 7.18 2.55
C LYS A 151 14.09 7.69 1.99
N THR A 152 13.74 7.27 0.78
CA THR A 152 12.54 7.70 0.06
C THR A 152 11.66 6.51 -0.27
N LEU A 153 10.36 6.64 -0.07
CA LEU A 153 9.37 5.62 -0.41
C LEU A 153 8.43 6.15 -1.49
N ILE A 154 8.32 5.43 -2.59
CA ILE A 154 7.22 5.59 -3.55
C ILE A 154 6.11 4.67 -3.03
N VAL A 155 4.95 5.23 -2.66
CA VAL A 155 3.88 4.44 -2.02
C VAL A 155 2.68 4.35 -2.96
N CYS A 156 2.36 3.13 -3.37
CA CYS A 156 1.25 2.81 -4.26
C CYS A 156 0.30 1.80 -3.58
N GLY A 157 -0.91 1.63 -4.10
CA GLY A 157 -1.82 0.57 -3.67
C GLY A 157 -3.08 1.05 -2.96
N VAL A 158 -3.66 0.21 -2.09
CA VAL A 158 -5.01 0.41 -1.53
C VAL A 158 -5.07 0.16 -0.01
N THR A 159 -6.04 0.74 0.75
CA THR A 159 -6.84 1.89 0.27
C THR A 159 -6.18 3.18 0.70
N THR A 160 -6.35 4.23 -0.09
CA THR A 160 -5.63 5.51 0.08
C THR A 160 -5.77 6.05 1.50
N GLU A 161 -7.00 6.17 2.01
CA GLU A 161 -7.30 6.77 3.32
C GLU A 161 -7.03 5.85 4.52
N VAL A 162 -6.71 4.56 4.29
CA VAL A 162 -6.47 3.59 5.36
C VAL A 162 -5.02 3.12 5.34
N CYS A 163 -4.70 2.06 4.58
CA CYS A 163 -3.38 1.43 4.64
C CYS A 163 -2.27 2.32 4.08
N VAL A 164 -2.55 3.05 2.99
CA VAL A 164 -1.59 3.98 2.38
C VAL A 164 -1.26 5.13 3.33
N THR A 165 -2.26 5.90 3.78
CA THR A 165 -2.00 7.06 4.66
C THR A 165 -1.44 6.66 6.02
N THR A 166 -1.87 5.52 6.59
CA THR A 166 -1.28 5.04 7.85
C THR A 166 0.20 4.72 7.66
N THR A 167 0.56 4.03 6.57
CA THR A 167 1.96 3.72 6.25
C THR A 167 2.79 4.99 6.03
N VAL A 168 2.25 5.95 5.27
CA VAL A 168 2.94 7.24 4.99
C VAL A 168 3.22 8.02 6.28
N ARG A 169 2.24 8.11 7.19
CA ARG A 169 2.43 8.80 8.48
C ARG A 169 3.46 8.11 9.36
N GLU A 170 3.39 6.77 9.46
CA GLU A 170 4.39 6.01 10.19
C GLU A 170 5.79 6.08 9.56
N ALA A 171 5.87 6.13 8.23
CA ALA A 171 7.13 6.34 7.50
C ALA A 171 7.75 7.70 7.82
N ASN A 172 6.94 8.77 7.78
CA ASN A 172 7.37 10.12 8.10
C ASN A 172 7.92 10.22 9.53
N ASP A 173 7.22 9.66 10.52
CA ASP A 173 7.70 9.63 11.91
C ASP A 173 9.03 8.86 12.08
N ARG A 174 9.37 7.98 11.12
CA ARG A 174 10.65 7.26 11.07
C ARG A 174 11.72 7.93 10.23
N GLY A 175 11.44 9.10 9.66
CA GLY A 175 12.37 9.89 8.87
C GLY A 175 12.47 9.49 7.39
N TYR A 176 11.47 8.80 6.84
CA TYR A 176 11.39 8.55 5.40
C TYR A 176 10.61 9.67 4.71
N GLU A 177 11.11 10.09 3.55
CA GLU A 177 10.35 10.92 2.61
C GLU A 177 9.40 10.03 1.80
N CYS A 178 8.15 10.44 1.66
CA CYS A 178 7.14 9.68 0.95
C CYS A 178 6.63 10.44 -0.28
N ILE A 179 6.54 9.77 -1.41
CA ILE A 179 5.89 10.28 -2.61
C ILE A 179 4.79 9.32 -3.06
N ILE A 180 3.64 9.87 -3.39
CA ILE A 180 2.45 9.11 -3.74
C ILE A 180 2.01 9.50 -5.14
N PRO A 181 2.16 8.63 -6.15
CA PRO A 181 1.49 8.81 -7.44
C PRO A 181 -0.02 8.65 -7.24
N GLU A 182 -0.79 9.73 -7.44
CA GLU A 182 -2.21 9.78 -7.10
C GLU A 182 -3.09 8.81 -7.89
N ASP A 183 -2.68 8.48 -9.09
CA ASP A 183 -3.31 7.48 -9.95
C ASP A 183 -2.92 6.04 -9.62
N CYS A 184 -1.86 5.84 -8.81
CA CYS A 184 -1.41 4.54 -8.30
C CYS A 184 -1.98 4.19 -6.93
N VAL A 185 -2.87 5.00 -6.40
CA VAL A 185 -3.58 4.69 -5.14
C VAL A 185 -5.08 4.70 -5.38
N GLY A 186 -5.81 3.88 -4.63
CA GLY A 186 -7.25 3.74 -4.81
C GLY A 186 -8.02 3.77 -3.49
N SER A 187 -9.21 4.37 -3.53
CA SER A 187 -10.20 4.31 -2.46
C SER A 187 -11.55 3.86 -3.00
N TYR A 188 -12.33 3.20 -2.16
CA TYR A 188 -13.75 2.94 -2.45
C TYR A 188 -14.58 4.23 -2.46
N PHE A 189 -14.05 5.31 -1.85
CA PHE A 189 -14.71 6.59 -1.66
C PHE A 189 -13.86 7.71 -2.30
N PRO A 190 -14.24 8.25 -3.48
CA PRO A 190 -13.44 9.26 -4.19
C PRO A 190 -13.15 10.51 -3.35
N GLU A 191 -14.09 10.91 -2.50
CA GLU A 191 -13.90 12.06 -1.62
C GLU A 191 -12.83 11.79 -0.55
N PHE A 192 -12.78 10.56 -0.01
CA PHE A 192 -11.75 10.20 0.97
C PHE A 192 -10.37 10.14 0.33
N GLN A 193 -10.27 9.62 -0.89
CA GLN A 193 -9.02 9.66 -1.65
C GLN A 193 -8.54 11.09 -1.82
N LYS A 194 -9.39 11.98 -2.32
CA LYS A 194 -9.07 13.39 -2.51
C LYS A 194 -8.55 14.02 -1.22
N TYR A 195 -9.29 13.91 -0.12
CA TYR A 195 -8.90 14.55 1.13
C TYR A 195 -7.66 13.90 1.76
N ALA A 196 -7.46 12.60 1.61
CA ALA A 196 -6.26 11.93 2.06
C ALA A 196 -5.01 12.49 1.36
N LEU A 197 -5.04 12.66 0.05
CA LEU A 197 -3.94 13.23 -0.74
C LEU A 197 -3.70 14.71 -0.40
N GLU A 198 -4.77 15.50 -0.21
CA GLU A 198 -4.65 16.89 0.24
C GLU A 198 -3.98 17.00 1.62
N MET A 199 -4.33 16.11 2.56
CA MET A 199 -3.69 16.08 3.88
C MET A 199 -2.22 15.68 3.83
N ILE A 200 -1.81 14.80 2.90
CA ILE A 200 -0.42 14.39 2.74
C ILE A 200 0.47 15.56 2.33
N LYS A 201 0.07 16.31 1.30
CA LYS A 201 0.86 17.41 0.74
C LYS A 201 0.68 18.75 1.47
N ALA A 202 -0.26 18.83 2.41
CA ALA A 202 -0.53 20.05 3.17
C ALA A 202 0.71 20.55 3.93
N GLN A 203 0.71 21.83 4.29
CA GLN A 203 1.74 22.46 5.15
C GLN A 203 3.18 22.23 4.63
N GLY A 204 3.37 22.22 3.30
CA GLY A 204 4.69 22.02 2.71
C GLY A 204 5.15 20.56 2.72
N ALA A 205 4.26 19.64 2.35
CA ALA A 205 4.49 18.20 2.31
C ALA A 205 4.72 17.58 3.71
N ILE A 206 3.88 17.95 4.68
CA ILE A 206 4.07 17.53 6.08
C ILE A 206 4.15 16.01 6.26
N PHE A 207 3.49 15.24 5.39
CA PHE A 207 3.59 13.78 5.37
C PHE A 207 4.21 13.23 4.08
N GLY A 208 4.34 14.06 3.04
CA GLY A 208 4.89 13.63 1.77
C GLY A 208 4.39 14.43 0.58
N TRP A 209 4.79 13.99 -0.58
CA TRP A 209 4.50 14.59 -1.88
C TRP A 209 3.47 13.79 -2.65
N VAL A 210 2.74 14.46 -3.52
CA VAL A 210 1.80 13.85 -4.45
C VAL A 210 2.22 14.16 -5.87
N THR A 211 2.21 13.14 -6.71
CA THR A 211 2.57 13.22 -8.13
C THR A 211 1.61 12.37 -8.97
N ASP A 212 1.91 12.14 -10.23
CA ASP A 212 1.28 11.11 -11.06
C ASP A 212 2.31 10.05 -11.50
N SER A 213 1.85 8.94 -12.08
CA SER A 213 2.70 7.84 -12.49
C SER A 213 3.67 8.16 -13.63
N LYS A 214 3.53 9.32 -14.29
CA LYS A 214 4.31 9.75 -15.46
C LYS A 214 5.36 10.81 -15.13
N ALA A 215 5.43 11.23 -13.87
CA ALA A 215 6.33 12.28 -13.38
C ALA A 215 7.80 11.87 -13.30
#